data_c84e26782d8fb93c64a8ef8c2bd96064
#
_entry.id   c84e26782d8fb93c64a8ef8c2bd96064
#
_cell.length_a   1.000
_cell.length_b   1.000
_cell.length_c   1.000
_cell.angle_alpha   90.00
_cell.angle_beta   90.00
_cell.angle_gamma   90.00
#
_symmetry.space_group_name_H-M   'P 1'
#
loop_
_entity.id
_entity.type
_entity.pdbx_description
1 polymer ?
#
loop_
_entity_poly.entity_id
_entity_poly.type
_entity_poly.pdbx_seq_one_letter_code
_entity_poly.pdbx_strand_id
1 'polypeptide(L)'
;MNRRAPRIGPLTCLLAALAGCAGRPVVPESGPELGDYVARTSATSVVGNEAEFQGSPLPDVGLAGLFPAHGPDQCRVAVLEGGEDSFAVRLAALRNARHSIRIQALVFKGDESGLRIAEILKQKKAAGLDVRVIVDAFSNPWLQTQWMMFDLKQNGIEVEGYEALALQWLNEVPVPMLVPHTDPNALDQRYHEKMWIVDGETDDGVAVTGGLNVGNEYFRADPAHPDSTWRDQDVVLRGAVVKDLVTAFDRNFDYFVGVKKSRGLFNTDLYWDATRAVLDKTGKVPVIYQTDPTVVANVARMEARHPRLDYRGATCRFIQNRPRLKETYIQQAYVKLIERARREVLIANAYFVPTPSIFTALTDAAKRCTAVRLISNSPETNDLPEITLVGRGYYKELLAVNDTPEVKACPNRDAGLRIWEWVGQSADEATRQQGTMHSKFAVIDGERSLVGSYNLDPRSERLNSESAVVFLQPDLAGRLRRKFLEDDLRYAREVTPTEAAQYESPESVIERFRKSLGELFEKQM
;
A
#
# COMPACT_ATOMS: atom_id res chain seq x y z
N MET A 1 -22.51 1.67 -28.60
CA MET A 1 -21.14 1.75 -29.19
C MET A 1 -20.18 1.82 -28.03
N ASN A 2 -19.72 0.66 -27.58
CA ASN A 2 -18.82 0.54 -26.42
C ASN A 2 -17.41 1.00 -26.79
N ARG A 3 -17.04 2.21 -26.39
CA ARG A 3 -15.63 2.62 -26.37
C ARG A 3 -15.03 2.21 -25.03
N ARG A 4 -14.41 1.03 -24.99
CA ARG A 4 -13.51 0.66 -23.89
C ARG A 4 -12.38 1.69 -23.84
N ALA A 5 -12.12 2.27 -22.67
CA ALA A 5 -10.92 3.06 -22.44
C ALA A 5 -9.69 2.23 -22.82
N PRO A 6 -8.67 2.82 -23.45
CA PRO A 6 -7.47 2.08 -23.81
C PRO A 6 -6.82 1.54 -22.52
N ARG A 7 -6.77 0.22 -22.39
CA ARG A 7 -5.87 -0.42 -21.42
C ARG A 7 -4.46 -0.02 -21.84
N ILE A 8 -3.76 0.72 -20.99
CA ILE A 8 -2.33 0.99 -21.16
C ILE A 8 -1.66 -0.39 -21.11
N GLY A 9 -1.20 -0.84 -22.27
CA GLY A 9 -0.63 -2.17 -22.42
C GLY A 9 0.74 -2.26 -21.78
N PRO A 10 1.28 -3.49 -21.67
CA PRO A 10 2.56 -3.80 -21.03
C PRO A 10 3.78 -3.09 -21.63
N LEU A 11 3.61 -2.37 -22.75
CA LEU A 11 4.69 -1.64 -23.42
C LEU A 11 5.22 -0.46 -22.60
N THR A 12 4.37 0.18 -21.79
CA THR A 12 4.77 1.31 -20.94
C THR A 12 5.60 0.85 -19.75
N CYS A 13 5.30 -0.33 -19.19
CA CYS A 13 6.12 -0.96 -18.16
C CYS A 13 7.46 -1.49 -18.74
N LEU A 14 7.46 -1.95 -19.99
CA LEU A 14 8.67 -2.49 -20.64
C LEU A 14 9.71 -1.40 -20.91
N LEU A 15 9.30 -0.19 -21.27
CA LEU A 15 10.21 0.95 -21.50
C LEU A 15 10.83 1.47 -20.19
N ALA A 16 10.10 1.42 -19.07
CA ALA A 16 10.63 1.76 -17.75
C ALA A 16 11.64 0.71 -17.24
N ALA A 17 11.42 -0.55 -17.58
CA ALA A 17 12.26 -1.67 -17.15
C ALA A 17 13.61 -1.78 -17.91
N LEU A 18 13.63 -1.36 -19.17
CA LEU A 18 14.90 -1.39 -19.98
C LEU A 18 15.92 -0.31 -19.55
N ALA A 19 15.49 0.70 -18.83
CA ALA A 19 16.37 1.76 -18.32
C ALA A 19 17.13 1.39 -17.02
N GLY A 20 16.72 0.33 -16.31
CA GLY A 20 17.24 -0.05 -14.98
C GLY A 20 18.52 -0.89 -14.98
N CYS A 21 19.13 -1.22 -16.13
CA CYS A 21 20.16 -2.27 -16.20
C CYS A 21 21.62 -1.82 -16.00
N ALA A 22 21.93 -0.59 -15.62
CA ALA A 22 23.34 -0.19 -15.48
C ALA A 22 23.57 0.88 -14.40
N GLY A 23 24.06 0.50 -13.24
CA GLY A 23 24.68 1.43 -12.31
C GLY A 23 24.73 0.94 -10.86
N ARG A 24 25.84 1.15 -10.18
CA ARG A 24 25.97 0.92 -8.73
C ARG A 24 25.13 1.94 -7.96
N PRO A 25 24.47 1.56 -6.87
CA PRO A 25 23.65 2.49 -6.11
C PRO A 25 24.52 3.60 -5.50
N VAL A 26 24.21 4.83 -5.85
CA VAL A 26 24.72 6.01 -5.17
C VAL A 26 23.63 6.48 -4.22
N VAL A 27 23.90 6.43 -2.92
CA VAL A 27 22.99 6.96 -1.91
C VAL A 27 23.01 8.49 -2.01
N PRO A 28 21.90 9.18 -2.17
CA PRO A 28 21.92 10.64 -2.17
C PRO A 28 22.31 11.15 -0.77
N GLU A 29 23.43 11.82 -0.69
CA GLU A 29 23.76 12.62 0.48
C GLU A 29 22.97 13.91 0.43
N SER A 30 21.80 13.97 1.03
CA SER A 30 21.10 15.24 1.14
C SER A 30 20.46 15.41 2.51
N GLY A 31 21.06 16.29 3.28
CA GLY A 31 20.58 16.82 4.54
C GLY A 31 21.06 16.10 5.80
N PRO A 32 21.22 16.81 6.91
CA PRO A 32 21.68 16.24 8.19
C PRO A 32 20.76 15.14 8.72
N GLU A 33 19.44 15.22 8.44
CA GLU A 33 18.50 14.17 8.86
C GLU A 33 18.75 12.82 8.18
N LEU A 34 19.15 12.80 6.91
CA LEU A 34 19.45 11.58 6.19
C LEU A 34 20.73 10.92 6.73
N GLY A 35 21.76 11.71 7.02
CA GLY A 35 23.00 11.24 7.63
C GLY A 35 22.78 10.66 9.02
N ASP A 36 22.01 11.32 9.86
CA ASP A 36 21.65 10.87 11.20
C ASP A 36 20.76 9.63 11.19
N TYR A 37 19.90 9.51 10.20
CA TYR A 37 19.02 8.36 10.06
C TYR A 37 19.79 7.13 9.55
N VAL A 38 20.65 7.30 8.56
CA VAL A 38 21.52 6.24 8.05
C VAL A 38 22.55 5.81 9.12
N ALA A 39 23.09 6.74 9.89
CA ALA A 39 23.99 6.42 11.00
C ALA A 39 23.29 5.61 12.09
N ARG A 40 22.04 5.95 12.42
CA ARG A 40 21.24 5.20 13.39
C ARG A 40 20.81 3.83 12.88
N THR A 41 20.49 3.71 11.59
CA THR A 41 20.09 2.42 10.98
C THR A 41 21.27 1.50 10.70
N SER A 42 22.46 2.03 10.44
CA SER A 42 23.68 1.22 10.25
C SER A 42 24.32 0.80 11.58
N ALA A 43 24.10 1.53 12.67
CA ALA A 43 24.58 1.18 14.01
C ALA A 43 23.71 0.10 14.70
N THR A 44 22.43 0.01 14.35
CA THR A 44 21.54 -1.06 14.81
C THR A 44 21.41 -2.10 13.70
N SER A 45 22.26 -3.11 13.70
CA SER A 45 21.97 -4.32 12.93
C SER A 45 20.59 -4.78 13.40
N VAL A 46 19.65 -4.79 12.51
CA VAL A 46 18.24 -5.07 12.77
C VAL A 46 18.00 -6.48 13.33
N VAL A 47 19.02 -7.32 13.29
CA VAL A 47 19.08 -8.65 13.91
C VAL A 47 19.35 -8.58 15.42
N GLY A 48 19.58 -7.38 15.99
CA GLY A 48 20.31 -7.24 17.25
C GLY A 48 19.50 -7.21 18.53
N ASN A 49 18.16 -7.20 18.55
CA ASN A 49 17.44 -7.09 19.82
C ASN A 49 16.35 -8.14 20.02
N GLU A 50 16.74 -9.41 19.92
CA GLU A 50 15.85 -10.52 20.30
C GLU A 50 15.40 -10.43 21.78
N ALA A 51 16.25 -9.91 22.66
CA ALA A 51 15.93 -9.78 24.08
C ALA A 51 14.84 -8.71 24.33
N GLU A 52 14.92 -7.57 23.66
CA GLU A 52 13.92 -6.50 23.75
C GLU A 52 12.60 -6.92 23.09
N PHE A 53 12.70 -7.69 22.00
CA PHE A 53 11.56 -8.30 21.35
C PHE A 53 10.89 -9.38 22.22
N GLN A 54 11.63 -10.19 22.95
CA GLN A 54 11.08 -11.22 23.84
C GLN A 54 10.22 -10.64 24.96
N GLY A 55 10.51 -9.44 25.43
CA GLY A 55 9.72 -8.73 26.44
C GLY A 55 8.51 -7.98 25.94
N SER A 56 8.42 -7.67 24.62
CA SER A 56 7.33 -6.89 24.04
C SER A 56 6.21 -7.77 23.48
N PRO A 57 4.92 -7.43 23.71
CA PRO A 57 3.80 -8.13 23.06
C PRO A 57 3.73 -7.87 21.54
N LEU A 58 4.39 -6.84 21.05
CA LEU A 58 4.51 -6.50 19.63
C LEU A 58 5.96 -6.66 19.18
N PRO A 59 6.20 -6.96 17.87
CA PRO A 59 7.55 -7.02 17.34
C PRO A 59 8.25 -5.69 17.52
N ASP A 60 9.36 -5.69 18.23
CA ASP A 60 10.30 -4.60 18.20
C ASP A 60 11.27 -4.82 17.04
N VAL A 61 11.35 -3.83 16.16
CA VAL A 61 12.20 -3.88 14.96
C VAL A 61 13.51 -3.12 15.17
N GLY A 62 13.92 -2.98 16.42
CA GLY A 62 15.24 -2.44 16.78
C GLY A 62 15.34 -0.92 16.77
N LEU A 63 14.23 -0.20 16.66
CA LEU A 63 14.21 1.26 16.64
C LEU A 63 13.15 1.85 17.57
N ALA A 64 13.22 1.48 18.87
CA ALA A 64 12.25 1.91 19.88
C ALA A 64 12.02 3.44 19.91
N GLY A 65 13.03 4.24 19.56
CA GLY A 65 12.90 5.68 19.45
C GLY A 65 12.20 6.20 18.19
N LEU A 66 12.09 5.37 17.13
CA LEU A 66 11.45 5.75 15.85
C LEU A 66 10.00 5.27 15.75
N PHE A 67 9.71 4.11 16.31
CA PHE A 67 8.40 3.49 16.25
C PHE A 67 8.00 3.02 17.66
N PRO A 68 7.62 3.95 18.55
CA PRO A 68 7.27 3.62 19.91
C PRO A 68 6.02 2.74 19.96
N ALA A 69 5.98 1.83 20.91
CA ALA A 69 4.77 1.11 21.24
C ALA A 69 3.89 1.98 22.14
N HIS A 70 2.61 2.08 21.80
CA HIS A 70 1.59 2.79 22.57
C HIS A 70 0.68 1.79 23.26
N GLY A 71 0.38 2.03 24.53
CA GLY A 71 -0.59 1.25 25.28
C GLY A 71 -2.04 1.57 24.91
N PRO A 72 -3.02 0.81 25.45
CA PRO A 72 -4.44 0.94 25.11
C PRO A 72 -5.05 2.32 25.37
N ASP A 73 -4.51 3.08 26.30
CA ASP A 73 -4.95 4.45 26.61
C ASP A 73 -4.40 5.48 25.60
N GLN A 74 -3.33 5.13 24.90
CA GLN A 74 -2.61 5.99 23.94
C GLN A 74 -2.86 5.62 22.49
N CYS A 75 -3.46 4.45 22.24
CA CYS A 75 -3.78 3.94 20.92
C CYS A 75 -5.20 3.36 20.90
N ARG A 76 -6.07 3.98 20.13
CA ARG A 76 -7.42 3.50 19.87
C ARG A 76 -7.53 3.17 18.39
N VAL A 77 -7.92 1.94 18.09
CA VAL A 77 -8.02 1.40 16.72
C VAL A 77 -9.46 1.05 16.41
N ALA A 78 -9.92 1.36 15.20
CA ALA A 78 -11.13 0.81 14.62
C ALA A 78 -10.81 0.23 13.23
N VAL A 79 -11.40 -0.91 12.89
CA VAL A 79 -11.23 -1.57 11.60
C VAL A 79 -12.32 -1.10 10.64
N LEU A 80 -11.94 -0.78 9.40
CA LEU A 80 -12.84 -0.47 8.28
C LEU A 80 -12.82 -1.66 7.31
N GLU A 81 -13.95 -2.30 7.12
CA GLU A 81 -14.06 -3.57 6.39
C GLU A 81 -14.37 -3.42 4.90
N GLY A 82 -14.46 -2.20 4.41
CA GLY A 82 -14.76 -1.96 3.00
C GLY A 82 -14.52 -0.53 2.56
N GLY A 83 -14.41 -0.35 1.24
CA GLY A 83 -14.12 0.94 0.62
C GLY A 83 -15.17 2.01 0.87
N GLU A 84 -16.46 1.65 0.85
CA GLU A 84 -17.55 2.61 1.09
C GLU A 84 -17.47 3.25 2.49
N ASP A 85 -17.28 2.42 3.53
CA ASP A 85 -17.14 2.93 4.90
C ASP A 85 -15.85 3.72 5.08
N SER A 86 -14.76 3.27 4.45
CA SER A 86 -13.49 3.99 4.44
C SER A 86 -13.62 5.36 3.79
N PHE A 87 -14.33 5.47 2.67
CA PHE A 87 -14.62 6.74 2.01
C PHE A 87 -15.44 7.68 2.90
N ALA A 88 -16.55 7.18 3.45
CA ALA A 88 -17.41 7.97 4.34
C ALA A 88 -16.66 8.52 5.56
N VAL A 89 -15.83 7.68 6.19
CA VAL A 89 -14.99 8.08 7.34
C VAL A 89 -13.97 9.13 6.95
N ARG A 90 -13.29 8.96 5.82
CA ARG A 90 -12.34 9.94 5.30
C ARG A 90 -12.99 11.29 5.04
N LEU A 91 -14.13 11.30 4.34
CA LEU A 91 -14.84 12.56 4.06
C LEU A 91 -15.37 13.22 5.34
N ALA A 92 -15.87 12.44 6.29
CA ALA A 92 -16.29 12.97 7.58
C ALA A 92 -15.11 13.59 8.34
N ALA A 93 -13.95 12.94 8.37
CA ALA A 93 -12.74 13.48 8.98
C ALA A 93 -12.32 14.80 8.31
N LEU A 94 -12.24 14.83 6.97
CA LEU A 94 -11.88 16.04 6.23
C LEU A 94 -12.84 17.19 6.50
N ARG A 95 -14.15 16.95 6.52
CA ARG A 95 -15.15 18.01 6.79
C ARG A 95 -15.06 18.55 8.20
N ASN A 96 -14.71 17.71 9.17
CA ASN A 96 -14.56 18.10 10.57
C ASN A 96 -13.17 18.68 10.89
N ALA A 97 -12.23 18.68 9.96
CA ALA A 97 -10.90 19.25 10.13
C ALA A 97 -10.96 20.72 10.56
N ARG A 98 -10.13 21.08 11.54
CA ARG A 98 -10.07 22.43 12.13
C ARG A 98 -8.70 23.09 12.02
N HIS A 99 -7.63 22.31 11.87
CA HIS A 99 -6.25 22.80 11.89
C HIS A 99 -5.46 22.35 10.67
N SER A 100 -5.38 21.03 10.43
CA SER A 100 -4.51 20.49 9.40
C SER A 100 -5.09 19.25 8.71
N ILE A 101 -4.67 19.06 7.46
CA ILE A 101 -4.95 17.86 6.66
C ILE A 101 -3.65 17.44 5.99
N ARG A 102 -3.26 16.17 6.17
CA ARG A 102 -2.14 15.53 5.50
C ARG A 102 -2.62 14.27 4.81
N ILE A 103 -2.38 14.17 3.51
CA ILE A 103 -2.75 13.01 2.71
C ILE A 103 -1.53 12.51 1.95
N GLN A 104 -1.21 11.23 2.12
CA GLN A 104 -0.24 10.53 1.29
C GLN A 104 -0.91 9.32 0.65
N ALA A 105 -0.78 9.18 -0.66
CA ALA A 105 -1.32 8.06 -1.43
C ALA A 105 -0.46 7.77 -2.66
N LEU A 106 -0.31 6.49 -3.03
CA LEU A 106 0.33 6.12 -4.29
C LEU A 106 -0.51 6.60 -5.47
N VAL A 107 -1.79 6.21 -5.49
CA VAL A 107 -2.75 6.59 -6.52
C VAL A 107 -3.77 7.57 -5.93
N PHE A 108 -3.98 8.67 -6.63
CA PHE A 108 -5.02 9.64 -6.32
C PHE A 108 -5.68 10.07 -7.64
N LYS A 109 -6.66 9.29 -8.09
CA LYS A 109 -7.33 9.52 -9.38
C LYS A 109 -8.18 10.78 -9.37
N GLY A 110 -8.21 11.46 -10.50
CA GLY A 110 -9.14 12.56 -10.78
C GLY A 110 -10.51 12.07 -11.26
N ASP A 111 -11.01 10.98 -10.67
CA ASP A 111 -12.37 10.46 -10.88
C ASP A 111 -13.37 11.07 -9.87
N GLU A 112 -14.61 10.64 -9.88
CA GLU A 112 -15.68 11.23 -9.06
C GLU A 112 -15.32 11.26 -7.56
N SER A 113 -14.73 10.18 -7.07
CA SER A 113 -14.29 10.07 -5.67
C SER A 113 -13.14 11.04 -5.37
N GLY A 114 -12.14 11.07 -6.23
CA GLY A 114 -10.99 11.97 -6.07
C GLY A 114 -11.34 13.44 -6.25
N LEU A 115 -12.20 13.78 -7.23
CA LEU A 115 -12.69 15.14 -7.43
C LEU A 115 -13.50 15.64 -6.22
N ARG A 116 -14.31 14.76 -5.61
CA ARG A 116 -15.06 15.13 -4.39
C ARG A 116 -14.11 15.44 -3.21
N ILE A 117 -13.08 14.63 -3.05
CA ILE A 117 -12.03 14.88 -2.04
C ILE A 117 -11.33 16.22 -2.33
N ALA A 118 -10.88 16.43 -3.56
CA ALA A 118 -10.20 17.65 -3.99
C ALA A 118 -11.03 18.92 -3.71
N GLU A 119 -12.35 18.84 -3.92
CA GLU A 119 -13.25 19.95 -3.61
C GLU A 119 -13.25 20.29 -2.12
N ILE A 120 -13.32 19.27 -1.24
CA ILE A 120 -13.26 19.50 0.22
C ILE A 120 -11.91 20.07 0.63
N LEU A 121 -10.81 19.56 0.07
CA LEU A 121 -9.48 20.09 0.37
C LEU A 121 -9.35 21.56 0.01
N LYS A 122 -9.88 21.99 -1.16
CA LYS A 122 -9.90 23.40 -1.56
C LYS A 122 -10.72 24.26 -0.60
N GLN A 123 -11.89 23.79 -0.19
CA GLN A 123 -12.72 24.47 0.80
C GLN A 123 -12.00 24.65 2.13
N LYS A 124 -11.31 23.60 2.61
CA LYS A 124 -10.54 23.66 3.87
C LYS A 124 -9.33 24.57 3.75
N LYS A 125 -8.63 24.57 2.64
CA LYS A 125 -7.52 25.50 2.38
C LYS A 125 -8.00 26.95 2.36
N ALA A 126 -9.11 27.21 1.69
CA ALA A 126 -9.73 28.56 1.66
C ALA A 126 -10.20 29.02 3.06
N ALA A 127 -10.55 28.08 3.95
CA ALA A 127 -10.85 28.35 5.36
C ALA A 127 -9.59 28.55 6.23
N GLY A 128 -8.37 28.48 5.65
CA GLY A 128 -7.10 28.78 6.32
C GLY A 128 -6.40 27.57 6.94
N LEU A 129 -6.85 26.33 6.68
CA LEU A 129 -6.20 25.14 7.22
C LEU A 129 -4.85 24.87 6.51
N ASP A 130 -3.93 24.23 7.23
CA ASP A 130 -2.72 23.65 6.65
C ASP A 130 -3.11 22.36 5.90
N VAL A 131 -3.01 22.37 4.56
CA VAL A 131 -3.37 21.24 3.70
C VAL A 131 -2.17 20.84 2.86
N ARG A 132 -1.70 19.61 3.05
CA ARG A 132 -0.54 19.03 2.37
C ARG A 132 -0.88 17.67 1.77
N VAL A 133 -0.39 17.42 0.57
CA VAL A 133 -0.64 16.18 -0.18
C VAL A 133 0.68 15.63 -0.72
N ILE A 134 0.90 14.34 -0.56
CA ILE A 134 1.99 13.59 -1.21
C ILE A 134 1.35 12.55 -2.13
N VAL A 135 1.74 12.58 -3.43
CA VAL A 135 1.21 11.66 -4.44
C VAL A 135 2.33 11.20 -5.37
N ASP A 136 2.40 9.91 -5.67
CA ASP A 136 3.39 9.38 -6.61
C ASP A 136 3.04 9.78 -8.06
N ALA A 137 3.95 10.46 -8.72
CA ALA A 137 3.70 10.98 -10.08
C ALA A 137 3.60 9.87 -11.13
N PHE A 138 4.43 8.83 -11.01
CA PHE A 138 4.47 7.74 -11.98
C PHE A 138 3.18 6.92 -11.96
N SER A 139 2.60 6.74 -10.79
CA SER A 139 1.37 5.97 -10.60
C SER A 139 0.10 6.74 -10.96
N ASN A 140 0.22 8.01 -11.38
CA ASN A 140 -0.90 8.88 -11.71
C ASN A 140 -0.78 9.51 -13.11
N PRO A 141 -0.65 8.71 -14.19
CA PRO A 141 -0.37 9.21 -15.54
C PRO A 141 -1.61 9.82 -16.25
N TRP A 142 -2.79 9.73 -15.63
CA TRP A 142 -4.05 10.16 -16.27
C TRP A 142 -4.16 11.69 -16.32
N LEU A 143 -4.48 12.22 -17.49
CA LEU A 143 -4.59 13.66 -17.73
C LEU A 143 -5.55 14.36 -16.74
N GLN A 144 -6.69 13.73 -16.45
CA GLN A 144 -7.68 14.27 -15.51
C GLN A 144 -7.11 14.38 -14.09
N THR A 145 -6.30 13.41 -13.66
CA THR A 145 -5.60 13.45 -12.38
C THR A 145 -4.57 14.57 -12.34
N GLN A 146 -3.80 14.73 -13.41
CA GLN A 146 -2.81 15.82 -13.50
C GLN A 146 -3.47 17.20 -13.42
N TRP A 147 -4.59 17.38 -14.10
CA TRP A 147 -5.37 18.63 -14.00
C TRP A 147 -5.91 18.87 -12.60
N MET A 148 -6.40 17.84 -11.93
CA MET A 148 -6.86 17.94 -10.54
C MET A 148 -5.70 18.35 -9.60
N MET A 149 -4.52 17.75 -9.73
CA MET A 149 -3.34 18.12 -8.92
C MET A 149 -2.91 19.56 -9.19
N PHE A 150 -2.95 20.00 -10.45
CA PHE A 150 -2.71 21.38 -10.81
C PHE A 150 -3.73 22.32 -10.15
N ASP A 151 -5.02 22.00 -10.20
CA ASP A 151 -6.08 22.79 -9.57
C ASP A 151 -5.86 22.90 -8.05
N LEU A 152 -5.47 21.81 -7.37
CA LEU A 152 -5.11 21.84 -5.96
C LEU A 152 -3.97 22.84 -5.67
N LYS A 153 -2.89 22.80 -6.47
CA LYS A 153 -1.76 23.74 -6.34
C LYS A 153 -2.20 25.19 -6.57
N GLN A 154 -3.05 25.45 -7.58
CA GLN A 154 -3.59 26.81 -7.85
C GLN A 154 -4.43 27.36 -6.69
N ASN A 155 -5.06 26.49 -5.91
CA ASN A 155 -5.80 26.85 -4.72
C ASN A 155 -4.91 26.89 -3.45
N GLY A 156 -3.58 26.92 -3.59
CA GLY A 156 -2.61 27.09 -2.51
C GLY A 156 -2.36 25.83 -1.67
N ILE A 157 -2.81 24.64 -2.13
CA ILE A 157 -2.51 23.38 -1.47
C ILE A 157 -1.10 22.95 -1.88
N GLU A 158 -0.30 22.58 -0.89
CA GLU A 158 1.04 22.04 -1.14
C GLU A 158 0.94 20.58 -1.57
N VAL A 159 1.30 20.31 -2.84
CA VAL A 159 1.33 18.96 -3.42
C VAL A 159 2.76 18.62 -3.79
N GLU A 160 3.34 17.65 -3.09
CA GLU A 160 4.71 17.21 -3.28
C GLU A 160 4.76 15.74 -3.76
N GLY A 161 5.93 15.34 -4.26
CA GLY A 161 6.10 14.00 -4.83
C GLY A 161 5.35 13.80 -6.15
N TYR A 162 4.45 14.74 -6.53
CA TYR A 162 3.76 14.72 -7.81
C TYR A 162 4.58 15.47 -8.85
N GLU A 163 5.20 14.71 -9.76
CA GLU A 163 5.97 15.24 -10.88
C GLU A 163 5.41 14.73 -12.20
N ALA A 164 5.47 15.56 -13.24
CA ALA A 164 5.06 15.13 -14.58
C ALA A 164 5.98 14.00 -15.07
N LEU A 165 5.39 12.94 -15.62
CA LEU A 165 6.08 11.71 -16.01
C LEU A 165 7.35 11.95 -16.85
N ALA A 166 7.27 12.86 -17.82
CA ALA A 166 8.40 13.18 -18.70
C ALA A 166 9.56 13.87 -17.95
N LEU A 167 9.25 14.74 -16.96
CA LEU A 167 10.26 15.41 -16.17
C LEU A 167 10.84 14.48 -15.11
N GLN A 168 10.03 13.60 -14.53
CA GLN A 168 10.49 12.57 -13.64
C GLN A 168 11.51 11.67 -14.34
N TRP A 169 11.20 11.21 -15.54
CA TRP A 169 12.11 10.40 -16.34
C TRP A 169 13.43 11.12 -16.64
N LEU A 170 13.41 12.42 -17.01
CA LEU A 170 14.62 13.21 -17.22
C LEU A 170 15.44 13.42 -15.95
N ASN A 171 14.79 13.48 -14.79
CA ASN A 171 15.46 13.67 -13.50
C ASN A 171 16.04 12.36 -12.94
N GLU A 172 15.49 11.23 -13.32
CA GLU A 172 15.84 9.92 -12.79
C GLU A 172 16.75 9.12 -13.74
N VAL A 173 16.79 9.46 -15.03
CA VAL A 173 17.82 8.95 -15.94
C VAL A 173 19.15 9.61 -15.56
N PRO A 174 20.20 8.84 -15.23
CA PRO A 174 21.51 9.40 -14.95
C PRO A 174 22.07 10.03 -16.22
N VAL A 175 21.83 11.31 -16.41
CA VAL A 175 22.61 12.14 -17.32
C VAL A 175 23.84 12.56 -16.50
N PRO A 176 25.00 11.92 -16.64
CA PRO A 176 26.12 12.02 -15.70
C PRO A 176 26.68 13.44 -15.53
N MET A 177 26.19 14.40 -16.31
CA MET A 177 26.71 15.77 -16.35
C MET A 177 25.74 16.83 -15.80
N LEU A 178 24.47 16.53 -15.55
CA LEU A 178 23.48 17.55 -15.23
C LEU A 178 22.79 17.40 -13.87
N VAL A 179 22.85 16.21 -13.24
CA VAL A 179 22.24 15.99 -11.91
C VAL A 179 23.15 15.11 -11.06
N PRO A 180 23.95 15.69 -10.16
CA PRO A 180 25.00 14.97 -9.43
C PRO A 180 24.51 14.05 -8.32
N HIS A 181 23.30 13.62 -8.19
CA HIS A 181 22.83 12.78 -7.05
C HIS A 181 21.60 11.93 -7.34
N THR A 182 21.44 11.41 -8.56
CA THR A 182 20.32 10.50 -8.83
C THR A 182 20.70 9.05 -8.51
N ASP A 183 19.99 8.44 -7.57
CA ASP A 183 19.99 6.99 -7.40
C ASP A 183 19.39 6.34 -8.66
N PRO A 184 20.13 5.47 -9.37
CA PRO A 184 19.60 4.78 -10.55
C PRO A 184 18.41 3.87 -10.23
N ASN A 185 18.17 3.53 -8.96
CA ASN A 185 16.96 2.83 -8.51
C ASN A 185 15.78 3.79 -8.25
N ALA A 186 15.98 5.09 -8.31
CA ALA A 186 14.92 6.08 -8.05
C ALA A 186 13.76 5.99 -9.06
N LEU A 187 14.03 5.53 -10.29
CA LEU A 187 12.99 5.25 -11.30
C LEU A 187 12.01 4.18 -10.84
N ASP A 188 12.48 3.19 -10.08
CA ASP A 188 11.70 2.06 -9.62
C ASP A 188 11.14 2.24 -8.21
N GLN A 189 11.67 3.18 -7.43
CA GLN A 189 11.16 3.48 -6.09
C GLN A 189 9.78 4.13 -6.17
N ARG A 190 8.84 3.66 -5.33
CA ARG A 190 7.49 4.20 -5.25
C ARG A 190 7.14 4.57 -3.83
N TYR A 191 6.29 5.57 -3.71
CA TYR A 191 5.79 6.08 -2.43
C TYR A 191 4.46 5.39 -2.14
N HIS A 192 4.54 4.12 -1.71
CA HIS A 192 3.39 3.23 -1.63
C HIS A 192 2.63 3.35 -0.31
N GLU A 193 3.07 4.18 0.60
CA GLU A 193 2.37 4.47 1.86
C GLU A 193 1.01 5.13 1.62
N LYS A 194 0.06 4.84 2.50
CA LYS A 194 -1.28 5.43 2.48
C LYS A 194 -1.58 5.98 3.87
N MET A 195 -1.49 7.31 4.01
CA MET A 195 -1.72 8.00 5.27
C MET A 195 -2.70 9.16 5.07
N TRP A 196 -3.76 9.18 5.84
CA TRP A 196 -4.70 10.30 5.93
C TRP A 196 -4.73 10.76 7.37
N ILE A 197 -4.29 11.99 7.61
CA ILE A 197 -4.14 12.53 8.96
C ILE A 197 -4.88 13.85 9.01
N VAL A 198 -5.80 13.97 9.96
CA VAL A 198 -6.59 15.17 10.18
C VAL A 198 -6.36 15.63 11.61
N ASP A 199 -5.98 16.90 11.77
CA ASP A 199 -5.71 17.55 13.06
C ASP A 199 -4.75 16.76 13.96
N GLY A 200 -3.76 16.08 13.34
CA GLY A 200 -2.91 15.08 14.00
C GLY A 200 -2.00 15.64 15.08
N GLU A 201 -1.81 16.96 15.14
CA GLU A 201 -1.07 17.65 16.19
C GLU A 201 -1.87 17.75 17.49
N THR A 202 -3.19 17.61 17.40
CA THR A 202 -4.12 17.76 18.54
C THR A 202 -4.44 16.42 19.18
N ASP A 203 -5.04 16.44 20.35
CA ASP A 203 -5.48 15.22 21.03
C ASP A 203 -6.74 14.60 20.37
N ASP A 204 -7.47 15.39 19.58
CA ASP A 204 -8.62 14.93 18.79
C ASP A 204 -8.21 14.39 17.40
N GLY A 205 -6.91 14.36 17.11
CA GLY A 205 -6.37 13.90 15.84
C GLY A 205 -6.85 12.52 15.42
N VAL A 206 -7.07 12.36 14.11
CA VAL A 206 -7.52 11.11 13.50
C VAL A 206 -6.58 10.76 12.35
N ALA A 207 -6.19 9.48 12.26
CA ALA A 207 -5.50 8.97 11.10
C ALA A 207 -6.22 7.76 10.52
N VAL A 208 -6.21 7.64 9.18
CA VAL A 208 -6.66 6.43 8.45
C VAL A 208 -5.47 5.93 7.66
N THR A 209 -5.17 4.65 7.78
CA THR A 209 -4.09 3.98 7.03
C THR A 209 -4.47 2.54 6.72
N GLY A 210 -3.84 1.95 5.71
CA GLY A 210 -4.12 0.59 5.23
C GLY A 210 -3.75 0.42 3.77
N GLY A 211 -4.57 -0.31 3.02
CA GLY A 211 -4.31 -0.62 1.62
C GLY A 211 -4.94 0.35 0.62
N LEU A 212 -6.00 1.11 0.99
CA LEU A 212 -6.78 1.88 0.03
C LEU A 212 -6.06 3.14 -0.46
N ASN A 213 -5.96 3.27 -1.78
CA ASN A 213 -5.66 4.51 -2.47
C ASN A 213 -6.94 5.36 -2.67
N VAL A 214 -6.87 6.36 -3.55
CA VAL A 214 -8.00 7.22 -3.92
C VAL A 214 -8.43 6.91 -5.35
N GLY A 215 -9.64 6.41 -5.49
CA GLY A 215 -10.26 6.09 -6.78
C GLY A 215 -11.58 5.35 -6.59
N ASN A 216 -12.43 5.39 -7.61
CA ASN A 216 -13.75 4.78 -7.58
C ASN A 216 -13.71 3.28 -7.28
N GLU A 217 -12.74 2.56 -7.83
CA GLU A 217 -12.56 1.13 -7.61
C GLU A 217 -12.26 0.78 -6.14
N TYR A 218 -11.43 1.59 -5.47
CA TYR A 218 -11.08 1.39 -4.05
C TYR A 218 -12.27 1.64 -3.13
N PHE A 219 -13.06 2.67 -3.43
CA PHE A 219 -14.21 3.05 -2.61
C PHE A 219 -15.52 2.37 -3.04
N ARG A 220 -15.47 1.56 -4.10
CA ARG A 220 -16.64 0.88 -4.65
C ARG A 220 -17.73 1.87 -5.11
N ALA A 221 -17.27 2.97 -5.69
CA ALA A 221 -18.15 4.07 -6.07
C ALA A 221 -19.00 3.79 -7.32
N ASP A 222 -18.60 2.81 -8.15
CA ASP A 222 -19.35 2.39 -9.34
C ASP A 222 -20.17 1.11 -9.06
N PRO A 223 -21.46 1.23 -8.76
CA PRO A 223 -22.30 0.07 -8.45
C PRO A 223 -22.69 -0.74 -9.70
N ALA A 224 -22.52 -0.18 -10.90
CA ALA A 224 -22.85 -0.87 -12.15
C ALA A 224 -21.79 -1.92 -12.55
N HIS A 225 -20.58 -1.77 -12.03
CA HIS A 225 -19.45 -2.64 -12.35
C HIS A 225 -18.81 -3.23 -11.07
N PRO A 226 -19.52 -4.13 -10.37
CA PRO A 226 -19.01 -4.69 -9.11
C PRO A 226 -17.73 -5.50 -9.29
N ASP A 227 -17.51 -6.09 -10.47
CA ASP A 227 -16.30 -6.81 -10.87
C ASP A 227 -15.08 -5.90 -11.08
N SER A 228 -15.27 -4.58 -11.13
CA SER A 228 -14.19 -3.59 -11.16
C SER A 228 -13.86 -3.02 -9.77
N THR A 229 -14.65 -3.35 -8.75
CA THR A 229 -14.44 -2.85 -7.38
C THR A 229 -13.38 -3.66 -6.65
N TRP A 230 -12.60 -2.98 -5.80
CA TRP A 230 -11.52 -3.63 -5.09
C TRP A 230 -11.91 -3.98 -3.66
N ARG A 231 -11.43 -5.14 -3.20
CA ARG A 231 -11.55 -5.61 -1.83
C ARG A 231 -10.30 -5.22 -1.06
N ASP A 232 -10.42 -4.33 -0.09
CA ASP A 232 -9.28 -3.83 0.68
C ASP A 232 -9.62 -3.59 2.15
N GLN A 233 -8.60 -3.24 2.95
CA GLN A 233 -8.68 -3.10 4.40
C GLN A 233 -7.95 -1.87 4.90
N ASP A 234 -8.63 -1.08 5.75
CA ASP A 234 -8.04 0.07 6.47
C ASP A 234 -8.27 -0.02 7.97
N VAL A 235 -7.52 0.79 8.70
CA VAL A 235 -7.74 1.08 10.12
C VAL A 235 -7.83 2.58 10.35
N VAL A 236 -8.65 2.95 11.33
CA VAL A 236 -8.73 4.32 11.86
C VAL A 236 -8.03 4.35 13.21
N LEU A 237 -7.21 5.36 13.42
CA LEU A 237 -6.38 5.53 14.61
C LEU A 237 -6.73 6.83 15.33
N ARG A 238 -6.68 6.80 16.66
CA ARG A 238 -6.72 7.98 17.55
C ARG A 238 -5.72 7.82 18.69
N GLY A 239 -5.34 8.95 19.28
CA GLY A 239 -4.39 9.00 20.41
C GLY A 239 -2.96 9.26 19.97
N ALA A 240 -2.00 8.97 20.85
CA ALA A 240 -0.60 9.32 20.65
C ALA A 240 0.03 8.72 19.38
N VAL A 241 -0.42 7.55 18.95
CA VAL A 241 0.03 6.90 17.71
C VAL A 241 -0.18 7.79 16.46
N VAL A 242 -1.16 8.68 16.46
CA VAL A 242 -1.40 9.60 15.33
C VAL A 242 -0.22 10.56 15.15
N LYS A 243 0.47 10.94 16.22
CA LYS A 243 1.65 11.82 16.18
C LYS A 243 2.85 11.15 15.49
N ASP A 244 2.93 9.80 15.56
CA ASP A 244 3.94 9.05 14.81
C ASP A 244 3.70 9.13 13.30
N LEU A 245 2.43 9.04 12.87
CA LEU A 245 2.07 9.20 11.47
C LEU A 245 2.30 10.64 10.98
N VAL A 246 2.02 11.65 11.82
CA VAL A 246 2.37 13.07 11.52
C VAL A 246 3.88 13.18 11.28
N THR A 247 4.68 12.64 12.20
CA THR A 247 6.14 12.66 12.09
C THR A 247 6.64 11.98 10.82
N ALA A 248 6.07 10.82 10.48
CA ALA A 248 6.43 10.10 9.26
C ALA A 248 6.05 10.87 8.00
N PHE A 249 4.83 11.43 7.96
CA PHE A 249 4.36 12.26 6.85
C PHE A 249 5.24 13.50 6.66
N ASP A 250 5.47 14.26 7.72
CA ASP A 250 6.22 15.51 7.64
C ASP A 250 7.68 15.25 7.18
N ARG A 251 8.32 14.16 7.63
CA ARG A 251 9.64 13.74 7.12
C ARG A 251 9.61 13.40 5.63
N ASN A 252 8.58 12.71 5.17
CA ASN A 252 8.42 12.42 3.75
C ASN A 252 8.20 13.73 2.97
N PHE A 253 7.36 14.61 3.48
CA PHE A 253 7.06 15.90 2.85
C PHE A 253 8.32 16.76 2.70
N ASP A 254 9.07 16.91 3.78
CA ASP A 254 10.34 17.66 3.80
C ASP A 254 11.38 17.06 2.84
N TYR A 255 11.42 15.72 2.76
CA TYR A 255 12.28 15.04 1.78
C TYR A 255 11.92 15.46 0.35
N PHE A 256 10.64 15.45 -0.05
CA PHE A 256 10.23 15.84 -1.39
C PHE A 256 10.46 17.33 -1.67
N VAL A 257 10.19 18.17 -0.70
CA VAL A 257 10.54 19.61 -0.79
C VAL A 257 12.04 19.80 -0.98
N GLY A 258 12.86 19.04 -0.26
CA GLY A 258 14.33 19.06 -0.39
C GLY A 258 14.79 18.60 -1.77
N VAL A 259 14.24 17.48 -2.27
CA VAL A 259 14.51 16.96 -3.61
C VAL A 259 14.13 17.99 -4.68
N LYS A 260 12.94 18.58 -4.58
CA LYS A 260 12.47 19.63 -5.50
C LYS A 260 13.42 20.83 -5.52
N LYS A 261 13.84 21.32 -4.37
CA LYS A 261 14.79 22.45 -4.27
C LYS A 261 16.15 22.13 -4.88
N SER A 262 16.65 20.91 -4.71
CA SER A 262 17.95 20.49 -5.28
C SER A 262 17.94 20.40 -6.80
N ARG A 263 16.78 20.25 -7.43
CA ARG A 263 16.62 20.11 -8.89
C ARG A 263 16.66 21.44 -9.66
N GLY A 264 16.62 22.58 -9.00
CA GLY A 264 16.72 23.91 -9.62
C GLY A 264 15.71 24.12 -10.77
N LEU A 265 16.22 24.31 -12.00
CA LEU A 265 15.42 24.53 -13.21
C LEU A 265 14.58 23.33 -13.66
N PHE A 266 14.83 22.14 -13.12
CA PHE A 266 14.11 20.92 -13.50
C PHE A 266 13.01 20.54 -12.48
N ASN A 267 12.61 21.46 -11.60
CA ASN A 267 11.53 21.20 -10.66
C ASN A 267 10.14 21.33 -11.33
N THR A 268 9.18 20.61 -10.79
CA THR A 268 7.81 20.53 -11.33
C THR A 268 7.05 21.84 -11.27
N ASP A 269 7.38 22.74 -10.34
CA ASP A 269 6.70 24.03 -10.22
C ASP A 269 6.91 24.87 -11.49
N LEU A 270 8.13 24.87 -12.07
CA LEU A 270 8.39 25.52 -13.36
C LEU A 270 7.56 24.92 -14.51
N TYR A 271 7.40 23.62 -14.55
CA TYR A 271 6.53 22.97 -15.54
C TYR A 271 5.08 23.43 -15.39
N TRP A 272 4.57 23.49 -14.17
CA TRP A 272 3.22 23.92 -13.90
C TRP A 272 3.02 25.41 -14.20
N ASP A 273 3.98 26.26 -13.84
CA ASP A 273 3.95 27.69 -14.16
C ASP A 273 4.00 27.94 -15.68
N ALA A 274 4.81 27.18 -16.40
CA ALA A 274 4.87 27.24 -17.86
C ALA A 274 3.55 26.76 -18.49
N THR A 275 2.98 25.69 -17.99
CA THR A 275 1.68 25.17 -18.45
C THR A 275 0.57 26.18 -18.20
N ARG A 276 0.53 26.79 -17.02
CA ARG A 276 -0.39 27.87 -16.68
C ARG A 276 -0.24 29.06 -17.64
N ALA A 277 0.98 29.52 -17.87
CA ALA A 277 1.25 30.65 -18.76
C ALA A 277 0.79 30.38 -20.20
N VAL A 278 0.85 29.13 -20.66
CA VAL A 278 0.33 28.72 -21.99
C VAL A 278 -1.20 28.70 -21.98
N LEU A 279 -1.81 28.15 -20.93
CA LEU A 279 -3.29 28.12 -20.81
C LEU A 279 -3.89 29.52 -20.75
N ASP A 280 -3.30 30.41 -19.93
CA ASP A 280 -3.72 31.79 -19.78
C ASP A 280 -3.65 32.55 -21.15
N LYS A 281 -2.60 32.30 -21.94
CA LYS A 281 -2.42 32.90 -23.25
C LYS A 281 -3.35 32.34 -24.32
N THR A 282 -3.71 31.09 -24.25
CA THR A 282 -4.54 30.45 -25.29
C THR A 282 -6.02 30.59 -25.03
N GLY A 283 -6.42 31.14 -23.88
CA GLY A 283 -7.83 31.23 -23.45
C GLY A 283 -8.56 29.89 -23.40
N LYS A 284 -7.81 28.79 -23.44
CA LYS A 284 -8.38 27.44 -23.33
C LYS A 284 -8.71 27.20 -21.88
N VAL A 285 -9.99 27.13 -21.62
CA VAL A 285 -10.56 26.76 -20.34
C VAL A 285 -10.02 25.38 -19.92
N PRO A 286 -9.73 25.18 -18.62
CA PRO A 286 -9.32 23.91 -18.09
C PRO A 286 -10.28 22.79 -18.46
N VAL A 287 -9.73 21.60 -18.50
CA VAL A 287 -10.41 20.34 -18.81
C VAL A 287 -11.76 20.27 -18.10
N ILE A 288 -12.79 20.03 -18.87
CA ILE A 288 -14.06 19.57 -18.30
C ILE A 288 -13.80 18.15 -17.82
N TYR A 289 -13.87 17.95 -16.51
CA TYR A 289 -13.79 16.61 -15.92
C TYR A 289 -14.92 15.75 -16.46
N GLN A 290 -14.56 14.59 -16.99
CA GLN A 290 -15.55 13.61 -17.42
C GLN A 290 -16.00 12.83 -16.20
N THR A 291 -17.27 12.91 -15.87
CA THR A 291 -17.88 12.22 -14.73
C THR A 291 -19.12 11.46 -15.18
N ASP A 292 -19.39 10.33 -14.52
CA ASP A 292 -20.65 9.59 -14.66
C ASP A 292 -21.64 10.09 -13.61
N PRO A 293 -22.83 10.59 -14.00
CA PRO A 293 -23.85 11.08 -13.07
C PRO A 293 -24.29 10.02 -12.04
N THR A 294 -24.28 8.73 -12.41
CA THR A 294 -24.66 7.63 -11.52
C THR A 294 -23.61 7.46 -10.43
N VAL A 295 -22.33 7.51 -10.81
CA VAL A 295 -21.22 7.43 -9.87
C VAL A 295 -21.19 8.66 -8.96
N VAL A 296 -21.41 9.87 -9.50
CA VAL A 296 -21.54 11.10 -8.71
C VAL A 296 -22.64 10.98 -7.66
N ALA A 297 -23.81 10.47 -8.06
CA ALA A 297 -24.92 10.26 -7.12
C ALA A 297 -24.57 9.22 -6.04
N ASN A 298 -23.83 8.16 -6.39
CA ASN A 298 -23.36 7.16 -5.44
C ASN A 298 -22.30 7.72 -4.48
N VAL A 299 -21.37 8.50 -4.97
CA VAL A 299 -20.38 9.23 -4.15
C VAL A 299 -21.09 10.11 -3.11
N ALA A 300 -22.12 10.87 -3.53
CA ALA A 300 -22.90 11.69 -2.61
C ALA A 300 -23.66 10.84 -1.56
N ARG A 301 -24.18 9.68 -1.97
CA ARG A 301 -24.82 8.74 -1.05
C ARG A 301 -23.84 8.17 -0.03
N MET A 302 -22.64 7.79 -0.46
CA MET A 302 -21.59 7.30 0.44
C MET A 302 -21.13 8.39 1.42
N GLU A 303 -21.01 9.62 0.94
CA GLU A 303 -20.66 10.78 1.76
C GLU A 303 -21.66 11.02 2.89
N ALA A 304 -22.95 10.72 2.65
CA ALA A 304 -24.02 10.84 3.65
C ALA A 304 -24.04 9.69 4.66
N ARG A 305 -23.22 8.65 4.49
CA ARG A 305 -23.14 7.54 5.45
C ARG A 305 -22.44 7.99 6.72
N HIS A 306 -22.85 7.41 7.82
CA HIS A 306 -22.25 7.60 9.14
C HIS A 306 -21.88 6.24 9.73
N PRO A 307 -20.82 5.60 9.24
CA PRO A 307 -20.43 4.27 9.74
C PRO A 307 -20.09 4.36 11.22
N ARG A 308 -20.60 3.41 11.98
CA ARG A 308 -20.31 3.32 13.41
C ARG A 308 -18.90 2.74 13.59
N LEU A 309 -17.98 3.55 14.10
CA LEU A 309 -16.63 3.13 14.42
C LEU A 309 -16.59 2.51 15.82
N ASP A 310 -16.27 1.23 15.89
CA ASP A 310 -16.05 0.51 17.13
C ASP A 310 -14.56 0.63 17.55
N TYR A 311 -14.23 1.78 18.15
CA TYR A 311 -12.87 2.01 18.64
C TYR A 311 -12.57 1.15 19.86
N ARG A 312 -11.45 0.43 19.82
CA ARG A 312 -10.91 -0.33 20.94
C ARG A 312 -9.53 0.20 21.33
N GLY A 313 -9.28 0.27 22.64
CA GLY A 313 -7.93 0.47 23.14
C GLY A 313 -7.06 -0.74 22.77
N ALA A 314 -5.92 -0.50 22.18
CA ALA A 314 -5.00 -1.52 21.72
C ALA A 314 -3.55 -1.18 22.10
N THR A 315 -2.74 -2.17 22.41
CA THR A 315 -1.30 -1.96 22.32
C THR A 315 -0.94 -1.92 20.85
N CYS A 316 -0.42 -0.82 20.35
CA CYS A 316 -0.13 -0.65 18.93
C CYS A 316 1.22 0.00 18.66
N ARG A 317 1.66 -0.16 17.41
CA ARG A 317 2.87 0.45 16.86
C ARG A 317 2.64 0.79 15.39
N PHE A 318 2.95 2.00 15.01
CA PHE A 318 3.11 2.39 13.61
C PHE A 318 4.52 2.04 13.15
N ILE A 319 4.68 1.51 11.94
CA ILE A 319 5.97 1.15 11.34
C ILE A 319 6.02 1.68 9.92
N GLN A 320 7.16 2.23 9.53
CA GLN A 320 7.44 2.72 8.19
C GLN A 320 8.69 2.06 7.63
N ASN A 321 8.66 1.72 6.34
CA ASN A 321 9.85 1.35 5.54
C ASN A 321 10.15 2.42 4.53
N ARG A 322 11.44 2.78 4.40
CA ARG A 322 11.95 3.64 3.34
C ARG A 322 13.15 2.94 2.68
N PRO A 323 12.94 2.25 1.56
CA PRO A 323 13.99 1.43 0.92
C PRO A 323 15.21 2.25 0.50
N ARG A 324 15.01 3.54 0.15
CA ARG A 324 16.12 4.45 -0.10
C ARG A 324 17.11 4.55 1.08
N LEU A 325 16.66 4.18 2.28
CA LEU A 325 17.45 4.10 3.51
C LEU A 325 17.77 2.64 3.90
N LYS A 326 17.47 1.68 3.02
CA LYS A 326 17.64 0.24 3.25
C LYS A 326 16.88 -0.30 4.46
N GLU A 327 15.71 0.27 4.75
CA GLU A 327 14.85 -0.13 5.84
C GLU A 327 13.98 -1.34 5.43
N THR A 328 13.89 -2.35 6.30
CA THR A 328 13.08 -3.56 6.10
C THR A 328 12.23 -3.90 7.33
N TYR A 329 11.80 -2.89 8.09
CA TYR A 329 11.14 -3.07 9.39
C TYR A 329 9.79 -3.79 9.31
N ILE A 330 9.00 -3.52 8.25
CA ILE A 330 7.69 -4.15 8.11
C ILE A 330 7.85 -5.63 7.76
N GLN A 331 8.79 -5.97 6.86
CA GLN A 331 9.14 -7.36 6.57
C GLN A 331 9.53 -8.11 7.85
N GLN A 332 10.39 -7.51 8.68
CA GLN A 332 10.82 -8.10 9.93
C GLN A 332 9.68 -8.22 10.94
N ALA A 333 8.76 -7.24 10.97
CA ALA A 333 7.55 -7.35 11.78
C ALA A 333 6.71 -8.56 11.35
N TYR A 334 6.53 -8.80 10.05
CA TYR A 334 5.87 -10.01 9.54
C TYR A 334 6.59 -11.27 10.00
N VAL A 335 7.90 -11.38 9.75
CA VAL A 335 8.70 -12.55 10.15
C VAL A 335 8.55 -12.83 11.64
N LYS A 336 8.76 -11.82 12.48
CA LYS A 336 8.70 -11.97 13.94
C LYS A 336 7.30 -12.29 14.46
N LEU A 337 6.24 -11.76 13.84
CA LEU A 337 4.87 -12.12 14.16
C LEU A 337 4.59 -13.59 13.81
N ILE A 338 5.03 -14.05 12.64
CA ILE A 338 4.86 -15.43 12.17
C ILE A 338 5.68 -16.39 13.06
N GLU A 339 6.93 -16.05 13.42
CA GLU A 339 7.76 -16.84 14.34
C GLU A 339 7.12 -17.05 15.71
N ARG A 340 6.38 -16.04 16.19
CA ARG A 340 5.67 -16.10 17.48
C ARG A 340 4.33 -16.84 17.44
N ALA A 341 3.80 -17.10 16.27
CA ALA A 341 2.52 -17.78 16.12
C ALA A 341 2.54 -19.18 16.74
N ARG A 342 1.47 -19.52 17.48
CA ARG A 342 1.29 -20.80 18.17
C ARG A 342 0.08 -21.58 17.69
N ARG A 343 -0.92 -20.90 17.12
CA ARG A 343 -2.19 -21.51 16.70
C ARG A 343 -2.44 -21.30 15.23
N GLU A 344 -2.46 -20.04 14.79
CA GLU A 344 -2.79 -19.70 13.40
C GLU A 344 -2.07 -18.44 12.91
N VAL A 345 -1.80 -18.43 11.62
CA VAL A 345 -1.35 -17.30 10.82
C VAL A 345 -2.32 -17.14 9.66
N LEU A 346 -3.05 -16.04 9.60
CA LEU A 346 -3.91 -15.69 8.47
C LEU A 346 -3.32 -14.48 7.77
N ILE A 347 -3.11 -14.58 6.47
CA ILE A 347 -2.54 -13.51 5.65
C ILE A 347 -3.41 -13.30 4.41
N ALA A 348 -3.95 -12.09 4.26
CA ALA A 348 -4.50 -11.61 3.00
C ALA A 348 -3.53 -10.61 2.39
N ASN A 349 -3.03 -10.90 1.20
CA ASN A 349 -2.04 -10.06 0.56
C ASN A 349 -2.24 -10.02 -0.96
N ALA A 350 -2.33 -8.79 -1.50
CA ALA A 350 -2.67 -8.56 -2.91
C ALA A 350 -1.66 -9.19 -3.86
N TYR A 351 -0.36 -9.04 -3.56
CA TYR A 351 0.76 -9.54 -4.36
C TYR A 351 1.65 -10.39 -3.47
N PHE A 352 1.72 -11.68 -3.80
CA PHE A 352 2.47 -12.64 -2.99
C PHE A 352 3.59 -13.29 -3.82
N VAL A 353 4.78 -12.78 -3.65
CA VAL A 353 6.05 -13.33 -4.14
C VAL A 353 7.00 -13.38 -2.95
N PRO A 354 7.00 -14.47 -2.16
CA PRO A 354 7.65 -14.49 -0.86
C PRO A 354 9.16 -14.36 -0.98
N THR A 355 9.72 -13.38 -0.27
CA THR A 355 11.18 -13.31 -0.09
C THR A 355 11.65 -14.48 0.79
N PRO A 356 12.96 -14.84 0.74
CA PRO A 356 13.46 -16.01 1.47
C PRO A 356 13.12 -16.01 2.97
N SER A 357 13.13 -14.85 3.63
CA SER A 357 12.80 -14.74 5.05
C SER A 357 11.31 -14.99 5.32
N ILE A 358 10.41 -14.48 4.47
CA ILE A 358 8.96 -14.74 4.57
C ILE A 358 8.67 -16.20 4.26
N PHE A 359 9.28 -16.77 3.21
CA PHE A 359 9.14 -18.18 2.87
C PHE A 359 9.51 -19.10 4.05
N THR A 360 10.70 -18.86 4.63
CA THR A 360 11.19 -19.62 5.78
C THR A 360 10.27 -19.46 7.00
N ALA A 361 9.86 -18.23 7.32
CA ALA A 361 8.97 -18.01 8.46
C ALA A 361 7.64 -18.76 8.34
N LEU A 362 7.03 -18.77 7.14
CA LEU A 362 5.76 -19.47 6.88
C LEU A 362 5.92 -20.99 6.99
N THR A 363 6.95 -21.55 6.36
CA THR A 363 7.20 -23.01 6.39
C THR A 363 7.58 -23.49 7.80
N ASP A 364 8.38 -22.73 8.54
CA ASP A 364 8.73 -23.06 9.91
C ASP A 364 7.55 -22.93 10.87
N ALA A 365 6.64 -21.97 10.64
CA ALA A 365 5.39 -21.90 11.40
C ALA A 365 4.54 -23.17 11.20
N ALA A 366 4.41 -23.63 9.95
CA ALA A 366 3.70 -24.87 9.64
C ALA A 366 4.33 -26.08 10.35
N LYS A 367 5.67 -26.21 10.33
CA LYS A 367 6.41 -27.28 11.04
C LYS A 367 6.24 -27.20 12.56
N ARG A 368 5.98 -26.02 13.13
CA ARG A 368 5.64 -25.84 14.55
C ARG A 368 4.16 -26.14 14.86
N CYS A 369 3.45 -26.80 13.96
CA CYS A 369 2.03 -27.15 14.08
C CYS A 369 1.08 -25.92 14.07
N THR A 370 1.51 -24.81 13.52
CA THR A 370 0.66 -23.63 13.31
C THR A 370 -0.17 -23.81 12.04
N ALA A 371 -1.44 -23.40 12.09
CA ALA A 371 -2.30 -23.34 10.91
C ALA A 371 -1.99 -22.08 10.08
N VAL A 372 -1.28 -22.22 8.98
CA VAL A 372 -0.94 -21.10 8.09
C VAL A 372 -1.93 -21.05 6.92
N ARG A 373 -2.59 -19.92 6.75
CA ARG A 373 -3.60 -19.67 5.70
C ARG A 373 -3.25 -18.40 4.95
N LEU A 374 -3.07 -18.51 3.65
CA LEU A 374 -2.75 -17.41 2.76
C LEU A 374 -3.83 -17.25 1.69
N ILE A 375 -4.27 -16.02 1.46
CA ILE A 375 -5.09 -15.64 0.30
C ILE A 375 -4.37 -14.57 -0.51
N SER A 376 -4.26 -14.76 -1.83
CA SER A 376 -3.74 -13.79 -2.79
C SER A 376 -4.59 -13.80 -4.06
N ASN A 377 -4.35 -12.87 -5.00
CA ASN A 377 -5.12 -12.85 -6.24
C ASN A 377 -4.83 -14.03 -7.15
N SER A 378 -5.84 -14.47 -7.89
CA SER A 378 -5.66 -15.22 -9.12
C SER A 378 -5.18 -14.30 -10.26
N PRO A 379 -4.62 -14.83 -11.36
CA PRO A 379 -4.25 -13.99 -12.51
C PRO A 379 -5.42 -13.21 -13.12
N GLU A 380 -6.64 -13.74 -12.99
CA GLU A 380 -7.86 -13.14 -13.55
C GLU A 380 -8.36 -11.95 -12.75
N THR A 381 -8.02 -11.87 -11.47
CA THR A 381 -8.42 -10.78 -10.58
C THR A 381 -7.31 -9.80 -10.27
N ASN A 382 -6.06 -10.17 -10.56
CA ASN A 382 -4.92 -9.29 -10.33
C ASN A 382 -4.86 -8.19 -11.40
N ASP A 383 -4.69 -6.95 -10.99
CA ASP A 383 -4.42 -5.83 -11.89
C ASP A 383 -3.04 -5.94 -12.58
N LEU A 384 -2.11 -6.71 -11.96
CA LEU A 384 -0.81 -7.10 -12.50
C LEU A 384 -0.69 -8.64 -12.53
N PRO A 385 -1.31 -9.34 -13.50
CA PRO A 385 -1.36 -10.81 -13.54
C PRO A 385 0.01 -11.47 -13.51
N GLU A 386 1.04 -10.81 -14.03
CA GLU A 386 2.41 -11.29 -14.08
C GLU A 386 2.95 -11.58 -12.66
N ILE A 387 2.59 -10.75 -11.67
CA ILE A 387 3.01 -10.95 -10.27
C ILE A 387 2.43 -12.26 -9.72
N THR A 388 1.16 -12.53 -9.98
CA THR A 388 0.57 -13.82 -9.56
C THR A 388 1.26 -15.00 -10.22
N LEU A 389 1.60 -14.91 -11.52
CA LEU A 389 2.27 -16.01 -12.22
C LEU A 389 3.65 -16.31 -11.64
N VAL A 390 4.41 -15.28 -11.22
CA VAL A 390 5.67 -15.46 -10.50
C VAL A 390 5.42 -16.08 -9.13
N GLY A 391 4.46 -15.54 -8.36
CA GLY A 391 4.10 -16.05 -7.03
C GLY A 391 3.69 -17.53 -7.05
N ARG A 392 2.95 -17.98 -8.07
CA ARG A 392 2.58 -19.38 -8.28
C ARG A 392 3.79 -20.31 -8.36
N GLY A 393 4.96 -19.80 -8.80
CA GLY A 393 6.20 -20.58 -8.82
C GLY A 393 6.67 -21.07 -7.45
N TYR A 394 6.24 -20.40 -6.37
CA TYR A 394 6.58 -20.79 -4.99
C TYR A 394 5.55 -21.72 -4.34
N TYR A 395 4.34 -21.88 -4.92
CA TYR A 395 3.25 -22.60 -4.25
C TYR A 395 3.56 -24.07 -4.02
N LYS A 396 4.20 -24.74 -4.98
CA LYS A 396 4.57 -26.16 -4.84
C LYS A 396 5.50 -26.38 -3.64
N GLU A 397 6.56 -25.59 -3.51
CA GLU A 397 7.52 -25.73 -2.42
C GLU A 397 6.89 -25.37 -1.08
N LEU A 398 6.06 -24.31 -1.03
CA LEU A 398 5.32 -23.92 0.18
C LEU A 398 4.39 -25.04 0.63
N LEU A 399 3.59 -25.63 -0.29
CA LEU A 399 2.66 -26.70 0.05
C LEU A 399 3.34 -28.01 0.38
N ALA A 400 4.55 -28.26 -0.15
CA ALA A 400 5.34 -29.46 0.17
C ALA A 400 5.72 -29.56 1.65
N VAL A 401 5.69 -28.44 2.41
CA VAL A 401 5.92 -28.46 3.86
C VAL A 401 4.93 -29.39 4.58
N ASN A 402 3.71 -29.54 4.06
CA ASN A 402 2.69 -30.41 4.63
C ASN A 402 3.05 -31.90 4.59
N ASP A 403 3.99 -32.27 3.72
CA ASP A 403 4.48 -33.65 3.59
C ASP A 403 5.65 -33.97 4.52
N THR A 404 6.18 -32.96 5.23
CA THR A 404 7.28 -33.17 6.17
C THR A 404 6.83 -33.98 7.39
N PRO A 405 7.75 -34.76 8.01
CA PRO A 405 7.45 -35.53 9.21
C PRO A 405 6.90 -34.69 10.36
N GLU A 406 7.41 -33.46 10.49
CA GLU A 406 7.01 -32.53 11.55
C GLU A 406 5.53 -32.15 11.43
N VAL A 407 5.07 -31.76 10.23
CA VAL A 407 3.67 -31.39 10.02
C VAL A 407 2.75 -32.60 10.12
N LYS A 408 3.16 -33.76 9.58
CA LYS A 408 2.39 -35.01 9.68
C LYS A 408 2.23 -35.51 11.12
N ALA A 409 3.17 -35.20 12.00
CA ALA A 409 3.12 -35.55 13.42
C ALA A 409 2.30 -34.55 14.27
N CYS A 410 1.80 -33.46 13.70
CA CYS A 410 1.07 -32.45 14.45
C CYS A 410 -0.26 -33.00 15.00
N PRO A 411 -0.56 -32.76 16.28
CA PRO A 411 -1.82 -33.18 16.88
C PRO A 411 -3.02 -32.36 16.35
N ASN A 412 -2.78 -31.14 15.90
CA ASN A 412 -3.78 -30.28 15.29
C ASN A 412 -3.96 -30.64 13.82
N ARG A 413 -5.16 -31.09 13.44
CA ARG A 413 -5.48 -31.44 12.03
C ARG A 413 -5.51 -30.22 11.09
N ASP A 414 -5.63 -29.01 11.64
CA ASP A 414 -5.59 -27.76 10.88
C ASP A 414 -4.15 -27.25 10.68
N ALA A 415 -3.15 -27.89 11.29
CA ALA A 415 -1.75 -27.54 11.10
C ALA A 415 -1.33 -27.66 9.64
N GLY A 416 -0.28 -26.93 9.30
CA GLY A 416 0.24 -26.89 7.93
C GLY A 416 -0.15 -25.63 7.19
N LEU A 417 0.28 -25.58 5.93
CA LEU A 417 0.13 -24.40 5.07
C LEU A 417 -0.90 -24.66 3.98
N ARG A 418 -1.83 -23.72 3.80
CA ARG A 418 -2.84 -23.75 2.72
C ARG A 418 -2.88 -22.39 2.03
N ILE A 419 -3.08 -22.40 0.72
CA ILE A 419 -3.10 -21.22 -0.14
C ILE A 419 -4.44 -21.17 -0.87
N TRP A 420 -5.03 -19.99 -0.93
CA TRP A 420 -6.20 -19.68 -1.73
C TRP A 420 -5.91 -18.58 -2.73
N GLU A 421 -6.47 -18.71 -3.91
CA GLU A 421 -6.51 -17.65 -4.90
C GLU A 421 -7.88 -16.99 -4.91
N TRP A 422 -7.88 -15.68 -4.76
CA TRP A 422 -9.06 -14.84 -4.89
C TRP A 422 -9.52 -14.84 -6.35
N VAL A 423 -10.75 -15.28 -6.58
CA VAL A 423 -11.38 -15.33 -7.91
C VAL A 423 -12.52 -14.30 -8.05
N GLY A 424 -12.91 -13.67 -6.95
CA GLY A 424 -13.95 -12.63 -6.92
C GLY A 424 -15.37 -13.13 -7.20
N GLN A 425 -15.57 -14.45 -7.17
CA GLN A 425 -16.84 -15.12 -7.44
C GLN A 425 -17.07 -16.20 -6.38
N SER A 426 -18.26 -16.20 -5.78
CA SER A 426 -18.64 -17.29 -4.89
C SER A 426 -19.19 -18.47 -5.67
N ALA A 427 -19.20 -19.68 -5.04
CA ALA A 427 -19.71 -20.90 -5.66
C ALA A 427 -21.20 -20.83 -6.03
N ASP A 428 -21.97 -19.98 -5.34
CA ASP A 428 -23.42 -19.84 -5.50
C ASP A 428 -23.81 -18.81 -6.59
N GLU A 429 -22.84 -18.13 -7.20
CA GLU A 429 -23.06 -17.01 -8.12
C GLU A 429 -22.58 -17.32 -9.53
N ALA A 430 -23.39 -16.94 -10.53
CA ALA A 430 -23.08 -17.22 -11.93
C ALA A 430 -22.02 -16.27 -12.53
N THR A 431 -21.80 -15.09 -11.91
CA THR A 431 -20.88 -14.06 -12.40
C THR A 431 -19.99 -13.55 -11.29
N ARG A 432 -18.88 -12.93 -11.65
CA ARG A 432 -17.95 -12.31 -10.70
C ARG A 432 -18.57 -11.07 -10.05
N GLN A 433 -18.56 -11.01 -8.71
CA GLN A 433 -19.11 -9.92 -7.90
C GLN A 433 -18.05 -8.99 -7.34
N GLN A 434 -16.79 -9.41 -7.37
CA GLN A 434 -15.68 -8.65 -6.82
C GLN A 434 -14.55 -8.56 -7.85
N GLY A 435 -13.88 -7.44 -7.90
CA GLY A 435 -12.65 -7.27 -8.68
C GLY A 435 -11.41 -7.76 -7.94
N THR A 436 -10.38 -6.93 -7.93
CA THR A 436 -9.10 -7.22 -7.29
C THR A 436 -9.22 -7.30 -5.76
N MET A 437 -8.62 -8.31 -5.14
CA MET A 437 -8.33 -8.28 -3.71
C MET A 437 -7.03 -7.49 -3.51
N HIS A 438 -7.13 -6.32 -2.85
CA HIS A 438 -5.99 -5.44 -2.66
C HIS A 438 -5.55 -5.32 -1.19
N SER A 439 -6.13 -6.14 -0.31
CA SER A 439 -5.83 -6.15 1.13
C SER A 439 -4.39 -6.56 1.43
N LYS A 440 -3.82 -5.95 2.47
CA LYS A 440 -2.53 -6.31 3.05
C LYS A 440 -2.67 -6.33 4.56
N PHE A 441 -3.14 -7.48 5.07
CA PHE A 441 -3.24 -7.67 6.52
C PHE A 441 -2.83 -9.09 6.94
N ALA A 442 -2.42 -9.20 8.19
CA ALA A 442 -2.20 -10.48 8.85
C ALA A 442 -2.93 -10.51 10.20
N VAL A 443 -3.40 -11.69 10.58
CA VAL A 443 -3.92 -11.99 11.92
C VAL A 443 -3.12 -13.17 12.49
N ILE A 444 -2.61 -13.00 13.69
CA ILE A 444 -1.80 -13.99 14.38
C ILE A 444 -2.50 -14.40 15.68
N ASP A 445 -2.77 -15.70 15.79
CA ASP A 445 -3.40 -16.33 16.95
C ASP A 445 -4.77 -15.73 17.36
N GLY A 446 -5.41 -14.96 16.45
CA GLY A 446 -6.65 -14.25 16.74
C GLY A 446 -6.50 -13.10 17.75
N GLU A 447 -5.29 -12.63 18.00
CA GLU A 447 -4.98 -11.62 19.04
C GLU A 447 -4.23 -10.41 18.47
N ARG A 448 -3.29 -10.64 17.55
CA ARG A 448 -2.42 -9.64 16.95
C ARG A 448 -2.79 -9.45 15.50
N SER A 449 -2.71 -8.23 15.03
CA SER A 449 -2.93 -7.93 13.63
C SER A 449 -1.88 -6.95 13.11
N LEU A 450 -1.58 -7.07 11.82
CA LEU A 450 -0.83 -6.09 11.05
C LEU A 450 -1.72 -5.67 9.87
N VAL A 451 -1.91 -4.37 9.69
CA VAL A 451 -2.66 -3.80 8.55
C VAL A 451 -1.84 -2.66 7.96
N GLY A 452 -1.67 -2.65 6.64
CA GLY A 452 -0.87 -1.61 6.01
C GLY A 452 -0.87 -1.65 4.49
N SER A 453 0.16 -1.05 3.92
CA SER A 453 0.35 -0.96 2.47
C SER A 453 1.29 -2.04 1.91
N TYR A 454 2.01 -2.77 2.76
CA TYR A 454 3.10 -3.67 2.42
C TYR A 454 2.63 -4.97 1.74
N ASN A 455 3.06 -5.17 0.50
CA ASN A 455 2.90 -6.46 -0.16
C ASN A 455 4.02 -7.42 0.26
N LEU A 456 3.72 -8.71 0.26
CA LEU A 456 4.72 -9.75 0.52
C LEU A 456 5.46 -10.09 -0.77
N ASP A 457 6.18 -9.09 -1.29
CA ASP A 457 6.96 -9.17 -2.52
C ASP A 457 8.32 -8.45 -2.41
N PRO A 458 9.27 -8.74 -3.30
CA PRO A 458 10.60 -8.11 -3.27
C PRO A 458 10.56 -6.60 -3.48
N ARG A 459 9.53 -6.06 -4.16
CA ARG A 459 9.39 -4.64 -4.40
C ARG A 459 9.08 -3.86 -3.12
N SER A 460 8.12 -4.36 -2.32
CA SER A 460 7.82 -3.77 -1.01
C SER A 460 8.98 -3.90 -0.02
N GLU A 461 9.80 -4.96 -0.15
CA GLU A 461 11.01 -5.11 0.65
C GLU A 461 12.09 -4.10 0.29
N ARG A 462 12.29 -3.80 -1.01
CA ARG A 462 13.51 -3.15 -1.50
C ARG A 462 13.31 -1.80 -2.18
N LEU A 463 12.14 -1.55 -2.75
CA LEU A 463 11.92 -0.42 -3.66
C LEU A 463 10.83 0.53 -3.20
N ASN A 464 9.77 0.03 -2.56
CA ASN A 464 8.65 0.87 -2.14
C ASN A 464 8.84 1.39 -0.72
N SER A 465 8.52 2.67 -0.48
CA SER A 465 8.23 3.08 0.88
C SER A 465 6.83 2.60 1.28
N GLU A 466 6.73 2.05 2.48
CA GLU A 466 5.54 1.36 2.97
C GLU A 466 5.23 1.77 4.40
N SER A 467 3.98 1.63 4.80
CA SER A 467 3.54 1.85 6.17
C SER A 467 2.62 0.73 6.67
N ALA A 468 2.70 0.43 7.95
CA ALA A 468 1.83 -0.55 8.59
C ALA A 468 1.55 -0.18 10.05
N VAL A 469 0.43 -0.66 10.58
CA VAL A 469 0.11 -0.63 12.00
C VAL A 469 0.04 -2.06 12.51
N VAL A 470 0.83 -2.37 13.52
CA VAL A 470 0.76 -3.61 14.27
C VAL A 470 0.01 -3.33 15.56
N PHE A 471 -0.98 -4.15 15.89
CA PHE A 471 -1.73 -3.98 17.12
C PHE A 471 -2.11 -5.31 17.77
N LEU A 472 -2.13 -5.31 19.10
CA LEU A 472 -2.62 -6.38 19.95
C LEU A 472 -3.98 -5.96 20.52
N GLN A 473 -5.03 -6.56 19.97
CA GLN A 473 -6.41 -6.36 20.42
C GLN A 473 -7.29 -7.53 19.93
N PRO A 474 -7.68 -8.47 20.81
CA PRO A 474 -8.37 -9.70 20.40
C PRO A 474 -9.70 -9.50 19.68
N ASP A 475 -10.53 -8.52 20.10
CA ASP A 475 -11.82 -8.27 19.45
C ASP A 475 -11.65 -7.82 17.98
N LEU A 476 -10.68 -6.92 17.72
CA LEU A 476 -10.40 -6.44 16.38
C LEU A 476 -9.72 -7.52 15.52
N ALA A 477 -8.77 -8.26 16.11
CA ALA A 477 -8.16 -9.41 15.45
C ALA A 477 -9.21 -10.48 15.13
N GLY A 478 -10.16 -10.72 16.04
CA GLY A 478 -11.30 -11.60 15.81
C GLY A 478 -12.22 -11.14 14.67
N ARG A 479 -12.41 -9.82 14.49
CA ARG A 479 -13.17 -9.28 13.34
C ARG A 479 -12.44 -9.54 12.03
N LEU A 480 -11.13 -9.23 11.94
CA LEU A 480 -10.33 -9.50 10.74
C LEU A 480 -10.25 -11.00 10.45
N ARG A 481 -10.17 -11.83 11.49
CA ARG A 481 -10.21 -13.30 11.38
C ARG A 481 -11.51 -13.78 10.75
N ARG A 482 -12.67 -13.33 11.26
CA ARG A 482 -13.98 -13.67 10.66
C ARG A 482 -14.05 -13.19 9.23
N LYS A 483 -13.64 -11.95 8.97
CA LYS A 483 -13.59 -11.38 7.62
C LYS A 483 -12.80 -12.27 6.66
N PHE A 484 -11.62 -12.74 7.07
CA PHE A 484 -10.81 -13.66 6.28
C PHE A 484 -11.53 -14.99 6.03
N LEU A 485 -12.00 -15.65 7.11
CA LEU A 485 -12.50 -17.01 7.05
C LEU A 485 -13.93 -17.13 6.48
N GLU A 486 -14.79 -16.18 6.77
CA GLU A 486 -16.23 -16.25 6.44
C GLU A 486 -16.57 -15.45 5.18
N ASP A 487 -15.91 -14.29 4.95
CA ASP A 487 -16.19 -13.45 3.79
C ASP A 487 -15.18 -13.69 2.67
N ASP A 488 -13.87 -13.54 2.94
CA ASP A 488 -12.86 -13.52 1.88
C ASP A 488 -12.67 -14.91 1.26
N LEU A 489 -12.63 -15.98 2.05
CA LEU A 489 -12.52 -17.35 1.52
C LEU A 489 -13.74 -17.78 0.68
N ARG A 490 -14.90 -17.15 0.88
CA ARG A 490 -16.09 -17.40 0.05
C ARG A 490 -15.85 -17.04 -1.43
N TYR A 491 -15.02 -16.05 -1.69
CA TYR A 491 -14.68 -15.57 -3.03
C TYR A 491 -13.31 -16.07 -3.52
N ALA A 492 -12.77 -17.07 -2.86
CA ALA A 492 -11.47 -17.63 -3.17
C ALA A 492 -11.54 -19.14 -3.39
N ARG A 493 -10.60 -19.64 -4.16
CA ARG A 493 -10.46 -21.06 -4.47
C ARG A 493 -9.17 -21.59 -3.85
N GLU A 494 -9.24 -22.69 -3.11
CA GLU A 494 -8.06 -23.34 -2.56
C GLU A 494 -7.19 -23.95 -3.67
N VAL A 495 -5.89 -23.72 -3.58
CA VAL A 495 -4.90 -24.30 -4.50
C VAL A 495 -4.49 -25.67 -3.98
N THR A 496 -4.74 -26.69 -4.78
CA THR A 496 -4.31 -28.06 -4.45
C THR A 496 -2.83 -28.29 -4.76
N PRO A 497 -2.15 -29.26 -4.10
CA PRO A 497 -0.77 -29.61 -4.44
C PRO A 497 -0.58 -30.01 -5.90
N THR A 498 -1.61 -30.64 -6.51
CA THR A 498 -1.59 -31.04 -7.94
C THR A 498 -1.59 -29.80 -8.84
N GLU A 499 -2.44 -28.83 -8.57
CA GLU A 499 -2.46 -27.56 -9.32
C GLU A 499 -1.16 -26.78 -9.14
N ALA A 500 -0.65 -26.70 -7.91
CA ALA A 500 0.62 -26.03 -7.64
C ALA A 500 1.79 -26.64 -8.43
N ALA A 501 1.80 -27.96 -8.61
CA ALA A 501 2.80 -28.63 -9.45
C ALA A 501 2.67 -28.26 -10.94
N GLN A 502 1.44 -28.03 -11.43
CA GLN A 502 1.20 -27.60 -12.82
C GLN A 502 1.66 -26.17 -13.07
N TYR A 503 1.61 -25.29 -12.06
CA TYR A 503 2.02 -23.88 -12.19
C TYR A 503 3.51 -23.68 -12.48
N GLU A 504 4.36 -24.66 -12.21
CA GLU A 504 5.79 -24.60 -12.58
C GLU A 504 6.00 -24.59 -14.10
N SER A 505 5.12 -25.25 -14.84
CA SER A 505 5.19 -25.37 -16.30
C SER A 505 3.85 -25.03 -16.93
N PRO A 506 3.49 -23.74 -17.04
CA PRO A 506 2.22 -23.34 -17.63
C PRO A 506 2.04 -23.88 -19.06
N GLU A 507 0.88 -24.41 -19.38
CA GLU A 507 0.60 -24.98 -20.71
C GLU A 507 0.50 -23.88 -21.78
N SER A 508 -0.04 -22.70 -21.42
CA SER A 508 -0.20 -21.58 -22.34
C SER A 508 1.14 -20.91 -22.68
N VAL A 509 1.37 -20.70 -23.97
CA VAL A 509 2.55 -19.95 -24.45
C VAL A 509 2.55 -18.50 -23.91
N ILE A 510 1.36 -17.91 -23.79
CA ILE A 510 1.19 -16.55 -23.27
C ILE A 510 1.54 -16.49 -21.78
N GLU A 511 1.10 -17.47 -20.99
CA GLU A 511 1.44 -17.54 -19.55
C GLU A 511 2.92 -17.80 -19.33
N ARG A 512 3.53 -18.70 -20.13
CA ARG A 512 4.99 -18.93 -20.09
C ARG A 512 5.75 -17.66 -20.40
N PHE A 513 5.35 -16.91 -21.43
CA PHE A 513 5.99 -15.64 -21.77
C PHE A 513 5.81 -14.61 -20.65
N ARG A 514 4.61 -14.46 -20.09
CA ARG A 514 4.34 -13.56 -18.96
C ARG A 514 5.12 -13.96 -17.72
N LYS A 515 5.18 -15.27 -17.40
CA LYS A 515 5.97 -15.78 -16.28
C LYS A 515 7.45 -15.46 -16.47
N SER A 516 8.02 -15.76 -17.65
CA SER A 516 9.43 -15.46 -17.96
C SER A 516 9.72 -13.96 -17.90
N LEU A 517 8.78 -13.12 -18.35
CA LEU A 517 8.90 -11.66 -18.23
C LEU A 517 8.85 -11.23 -16.76
N GLY A 518 7.94 -11.81 -15.98
CA GLY A 518 7.86 -11.57 -14.53
C GLY A 518 9.13 -11.97 -13.79
N GLU A 519 9.68 -13.16 -14.09
CA GLU A 519 10.94 -13.66 -13.49
C GLU A 519 12.13 -12.75 -13.83
N LEU A 520 12.18 -12.22 -15.07
CA LEU A 520 13.20 -11.25 -15.46
C LEU A 520 13.17 -9.98 -14.59
N PHE A 521 11.96 -9.58 -14.18
CA PHE A 521 11.72 -8.39 -13.37
C PHE A 521 11.41 -8.72 -11.90
N GLU A 522 11.53 -9.97 -11.46
CA GLU A 522 11.21 -10.41 -10.09
C GLU A 522 11.92 -9.56 -9.02
N LYS A 523 13.13 -9.12 -9.28
CA LYS A 523 13.88 -8.25 -8.37
C LYS A 523 13.40 -6.80 -8.35
N GLN A 524 12.57 -6.44 -9.33
CA GLN A 524 11.98 -5.11 -9.51
C GLN A 524 10.46 -5.11 -9.25
N MET A 525 9.87 -6.29 -9.19
CA MET A 525 8.51 -6.53 -8.68
C MET A 525 8.55 -6.74 -7.19
#